data_0af7ae66b0003bc5ae1284f50ffae2e4
#
_entry.id   0af7ae66b0003bc5ae1284f50ffae2e4
#
_cell.length_a   1.000
_cell.length_b   1.000
_cell.length_c   1.000
_cell.angle_alpha   90.00
_cell.angle_beta   90.00
_cell.angle_gamma   90.00
#
_symmetry.space_group_name_H-M   'P 1'
#
loop_
_entity.id
_entity.type
_entity.pdbx_description
1 polymer ?
#
loop_
_entity_poly.entity_id
_entity_poly.type
_entity_poly.pdbx_seq_one_letter_code
_entity_poly.pdbx_strand_id
1 'polypeptide(L)'
;LESLDEDGIDEILEDGGKLIFICMKKSTGKGSKKPAQHIDKLNELFKTVDVDKLKPIIVDDEGDQASLNNEFRDEDMSSTYSSITEMKDILKNPPYLSVTATPQALVFQYDTSRLDPKDLKLIHPGKGYTGLNYFHAGDSSNIVTIEDDMDDALLIDKLPSSLGDAFYSYVITSAILKHKNLMERTQMIIHFDERTAKHNEVYTKLDAYLRQLQDNIRNNQITTIERKLRSFEKVFNNEEIILPGVKENLTFEDIKNDICYVLKKAYVAMQNGPGKETMLKLDRKRYQIRIGAALLQRGVSFDYLITTYFTRWPKGTTNMDTQIQRARWLGYRTSYFPYCQVFTTKSISQTFSDLRNVEDDMWDQMAEVESGQKKISDILVLAPENAKTKIRPSRKSASDYEIRIFGHKWHNQSYAVADDQIIKDNNNAFKKMYSNHLNDFVSTTVGSNVGEITAWHCNISFKEFTDFLGSVDNIFDRGPFGDVDQIVKAAKANMIDLVVFWNPETCNVEQEQFFKDTRSRSFVLNDEGYRVTNLHEGERPKDKEIKTYLGDDEVVPNKDALTIQVFPIYCKAKTDKESNIDKKFQFMYSLRFPKAVAMYSRSKK
;
A
#
# COMPACT_ATOMS: atom_id res chain seq x y z
N LEU A 1 8.82 17.44 -36.26
CA LEU A 1 8.44 16.32 -37.13
C LEU A 1 8.04 16.79 -38.56
N GLU A 2 7.47 17.96 -38.72
CA GLU A 2 7.05 18.48 -40.06
C GLU A 2 8.23 18.87 -40.98
N SER A 3 9.45 18.94 -40.43
CA SER A 3 10.68 19.30 -41.14
C SER A 3 11.74 18.19 -41.13
N LEU A 4 11.45 17.04 -40.56
CA LEU A 4 12.37 15.90 -40.49
C LEU A 4 11.79 14.77 -41.36
N ASP A 5 12.48 14.45 -42.45
CA ASP A 5 12.19 13.36 -43.35
C ASP A 5 13.27 12.27 -43.30
N GLU A 6 13.15 11.27 -44.14
CA GLU A 6 14.11 10.17 -44.24
C GLU A 6 15.54 10.67 -44.52
N ASP A 7 15.70 11.56 -45.46
CA ASP A 7 17.01 12.10 -45.87
C ASP A 7 17.69 12.86 -44.72
N GLY A 8 16.94 13.65 -43.98
CA GLY A 8 17.45 14.36 -42.80
C GLY A 8 17.82 13.44 -41.62
N ILE A 9 17.14 12.30 -41.45
CA ILE A 9 17.51 11.27 -40.47
C ILE A 9 18.81 10.58 -40.89
N ASP A 10 18.90 10.16 -42.13
CA ASP A 10 20.08 9.49 -42.68
C ASP A 10 21.32 10.38 -42.59
N GLU A 11 21.24 11.67 -42.95
CA GLU A 11 22.33 12.64 -42.83
C GLU A 11 22.87 12.73 -41.38
N ILE A 12 21.97 12.83 -40.39
CA ILE A 12 22.37 12.89 -38.98
C ILE A 12 23.06 11.60 -38.54
N LEU A 13 22.60 10.46 -38.99
CA LEU A 13 23.15 9.15 -38.61
C LEU A 13 24.50 8.88 -39.28
N GLU A 14 24.68 9.29 -40.55
CA GLU A 14 25.92 9.17 -41.28
C GLU A 14 27.05 10.01 -40.64
N ASP A 15 26.70 11.17 -40.08
CA ASP A 15 27.61 12.01 -39.29
C ASP A 15 27.87 11.47 -37.88
N GLY A 16 27.35 10.28 -37.49
CA GLY A 16 27.49 9.67 -36.18
C GLY A 16 26.63 10.33 -35.08
N GLY A 17 25.66 11.11 -35.48
CA GLY A 17 24.71 11.79 -34.61
C GLY A 17 23.75 10.83 -33.92
N LYS A 18 23.01 11.35 -32.93
CA LYS A 18 21.95 10.62 -32.21
C LYS A 18 20.67 11.42 -32.24
N LEU A 19 19.56 10.74 -32.49
CA LEU A 19 18.23 11.35 -32.51
C LEU A 19 17.47 10.98 -31.25
N ILE A 20 16.83 11.96 -30.63
CA ILE A 20 15.95 11.77 -29.48
C ILE A 20 14.57 12.34 -29.83
N PHE A 21 13.58 11.48 -29.94
CA PHE A 21 12.19 11.86 -30.16
C PHE A 21 11.47 11.90 -28.82
N ILE A 22 10.88 13.05 -28.48
CA ILE A 22 10.07 13.21 -27.27
C ILE A 22 8.62 13.44 -27.67
N CYS A 23 7.72 12.56 -27.26
CA CYS A 23 6.30 12.66 -27.58
C CYS A 23 5.40 12.39 -26.37
N MET A 24 4.20 12.97 -26.41
CA MET A 24 3.19 12.71 -25.38
C MET A 24 2.35 11.49 -25.76
N LYS A 25 2.12 10.60 -24.79
CA LYS A 25 1.27 9.41 -24.94
C LYS A 25 -0.23 9.70 -24.98
N LYS A 26 -0.65 10.92 -24.68
CA LYS A 26 -2.06 11.24 -24.51
C LYS A 26 -2.83 11.22 -25.83
N SER A 27 -3.90 10.42 -25.89
CA SER A 27 -4.91 10.55 -26.94
C SER A 27 -5.72 11.83 -26.75
N THR A 28 -5.97 12.57 -27.83
CA THR A 28 -6.78 13.79 -27.80
C THR A 28 -8.24 13.46 -28.11
N GLY A 29 -9.10 13.46 -27.08
CA GLY A 29 -10.55 13.35 -27.22
C GLY A 29 -11.26 12.53 -26.15
N LYS A 30 -12.59 12.57 -26.14
CA LYS A 30 -13.44 11.72 -25.28
C LYS A 30 -13.70 10.38 -25.98
N GLY A 31 -13.29 9.27 -25.34
CA GLY A 31 -13.49 7.91 -25.83
C GLY A 31 -12.20 7.18 -26.17
N SER A 32 -12.16 5.86 -25.97
CA SER A 32 -11.01 4.97 -26.13
C SER A 32 -10.51 4.79 -27.58
N LYS A 33 -11.31 5.20 -28.56
CA LYS A 33 -11.05 4.97 -29.99
C LYS A 33 -10.39 6.15 -30.73
N LYS A 34 -9.81 7.13 -30.03
CA LYS A 34 -9.13 8.24 -30.71
C LYS A 34 -7.62 8.03 -30.73
N PRO A 35 -6.97 8.28 -31.90
CA PRO A 35 -5.57 7.97 -32.11
C PRO A 35 -4.65 8.65 -31.11
N ALA A 36 -3.56 8.00 -30.76
CA ALA A 36 -2.45 8.56 -30.01
C ALA A 36 -1.61 9.46 -30.92
N GLN A 37 -2.18 10.57 -31.38
CA GLN A 37 -1.72 11.40 -32.53
C GLN A 37 -0.21 11.61 -32.62
N HIS A 38 0.50 11.71 -31.48
CA HIS A 38 1.94 11.94 -31.52
C HIS A 38 2.72 10.64 -31.77
N ILE A 39 2.28 9.52 -31.21
CA ILE A 39 2.90 8.22 -31.45
C ILE A 39 2.61 7.77 -32.88
N ASP A 40 1.37 7.96 -33.36
CA ASP A 40 0.98 7.59 -34.71
C ASP A 40 1.77 8.38 -35.75
N LYS A 41 2.02 9.68 -35.52
CA LYS A 41 2.90 10.47 -36.40
C LYS A 41 4.36 9.97 -36.45
N LEU A 42 4.87 9.48 -35.30
CA LEU A 42 6.18 8.84 -35.27
C LEU A 42 6.16 7.49 -35.99
N ASN A 43 5.10 6.71 -35.85
CA ASN A 43 4.93 5.46 -36.59
C ASN A 43 4.94 5.69 -38.11
N GLU A 44 4.22 6.71 -38.59
CA GLU A 44 4.25 7.07 -40.02
C GLU A 44 5.65 7.47 -40.48
N LEU A 45 6.39 8.26 -39.70
CA LEU A 45 7.77 8.62 -40.03
C LEU A 45 8.67 7.38 -40.08
N PHE A 46 8.59 6.49 -39.08
CA PHE A 46 9.42 5.30 -39.02
C PHE A 46 9.09 4.26 -40.12
N LYS A 47 7.92 4.32 -40.74
CA LYS A 47 7.58 3.50 -41.91
C LYS A 47 8.36 3.93 -43.16
N THR A 48 8.84 5.18 -43.21
CA THR A 48 9.59 5.70 -44.37
C THR A 48 11.11 5.55 -44.23
N VAL A 49 11.61 5.26 -43.01
CA VAL A 49 13.03 5.19 -42.69
C VAL A 49 13.54 3.74 -42.79
N ASP A 50 14.79 3.56 -43.27
CA ASP A 50 15.46 2.26 -43.21
C ASP A 50 15.82 1.89 -41.78
N VAL A 51 14.91 1.14 -41.12
CA VAL A 51 15.05 0.77 -39.71
C VAL A 51 16.23 -0.17 -39.41
N ASP A 52 16.80 -0.81 -40.43
CA ASP A 52 17.97 -1.70 -40.25
C ASP A 52 19.25 -0.91 -39.92
N LYS A 53 19.29 0.37 -40.29
CA LYS A 53 20.37 1.30 -39.91
C LYS A 53 20.24 1.79 -38.47
N LEU A 54 19.06 1.64 -37.84
CA LEU A 54 18.76 2.18 -36.53
C LEU A 54 19.13 1.19 -35.42
N LYS A 55 19.51 1.71 -34.24
CA LYS A 55 19.56 0.97 -32.95
C LYS A 55 18.61 1.62 -31.95
N PRO A 56 17.31 1.52 -32.18
CA PRO A 56 16.34 2.26 -31.39
C PRO A 56 16.17 1.68 -30.00
N ILE A 57 15.85 2.54 -29.05
CA ILE A 57 15.40 2.20 -27.70
C ILE A 57 14.14 3.01 -27.43
N ILE A 58 13.09 2.35 -26.97
CA ILE A 58 11.86 3.02 -26.54
C ILE A 58 11.91 3.17 -25.03
N VAL A 59 11.82 4.41 -24.54
CA VAL A 59 11.71 4.71 -23.10
C VAL A 59 10.31 5.27 -22.85
N ASP A 60 9.57 4.59 -22.02
CA ASP A 60 8.19 4.89 -21.66
C ASP A 60 8.10 5.37 -20.21
N ASP A 61 8.06 6.69 -20.02
CA ASP A 61 7.90 7.31 -18.71
C ASP A 61 6.44 7.21 -18.23
N GLU A 62 6.22 6.94 -16.95
CA GLU A 62 4.90 6.64 -16.38
C GLU A 62 4.20 5.48 -17.14
N GLY A 63 4.93 4.38 -17.38
CA GLY A 63 4.47 3.25 -18.18
C GLY A 63 3.26 2.49 -17.59
N ASP A 64 2.99 2.69 -16.30
CA ASP A 64 1.82 2.15 -15.59
C ASP A 64 0.48 2.82 -15.96
N GLN A 65 0.49 3.90 -16.74
CA GLN A 65 -0.72 4.72 -16.99
C GLN A 65 -1.41 4.42 -18.31
N ALA A 66 -1.02 5.15 -19.34
CA ALA A 66 -1.71 5.13 -20.62
C ALA A 66 -1.21 4.03 -21.57
N SER A 67 -0.04 3.46 -21.27
CA SER A 67 0.60 2.47 -22.14
C SER A 67 0.01 1.07 -22.01
N LEU A 68 -0.64 0.77 -20.89
CA LEU A 68 -1.25 -0.54 -20.64
C LEU A 68 -2.57 -0.69 -21.41
N ASN A 69 -2.86 -1.92 -21.87
CA ASN A 69 -4.15 -2.22 -22.46
C ASN A 69 -5.25 -2.25 -21.41
N ASN A 70 -6.06 -1.21 -21.34
CA ASN A 70 -7.20 -1.13 -20.42
C ASN A 70 -8.46 -1.84 -20.94
N GLU A 71 -8.45 -2.36 -22.18
CA GLU A 71 -9.60 -2.98 -22.87
C GLU A 71 -9.39 -4.48 -23.13
N PHE A 72 -8.34 -5.10 -22.56
CA PHE A 72 -8.01 -6.50 -22.82
C PHE A 72 -9.13 -7.48 -22.40
N ARG A 73 -10.01 -7.11 -21.47
CA ARG A 73 -11.14 -7.94 -21.04
C ARG A 73 -12.26 -7.99 -22.05
N ASP A 74 -12.34 -6.96 -22.89
CA ASP A 74 -13.31 -6.84 -23.97
C ASP A 74 -12.74 -7.37 -25.31
N GLU A 75 -11.57 -8.06 -25.24
CA GLU A 75 -10.82 -8.56 -26.39
C GLU A 75 -10.41 -7.44 -27.38
N ASP A 76 -10.32 -6.21 -26.89
CA ASP A 76 -9.97 -5.01 -27.66
C ASP A 76 -8.63 -4.42 -27.18
N MET A 77 -8.09 -3.46 -27.90
CA MET A 77 -6.85 -2.80 -27.55
C MET A 77 -7.07 -1.29 -27.39
N SER A 78 -6.58 -0.75 -26.28
CA SER A 78 -6.58 0.70 -26.09
C SER A 78 -5.66 1.37 -27.10
N SER A 79 -6.05 2.56 -27.58
CA SER A 79 -5.37 3.25 -28.69
C SER A 79 -3.87 3.47 -28.43
N THR A 80 -3.49 3.89 -27.22
CA THR A 80 -2.08 4.12 -26.88
C THR A 80 -1.28 2.82 -26.87
N TYR A 81 -1.84 1.74 -26.32
CA TYR A 81 -1.21 0.44 -26.34
C TYR A 81 -1.01 -0.06 -27.76
N SER A 82 -2.04 0.05 -28.62
CA SER A 82 -1.97 -0.30 -30.03
C SER A 82 -0.88 0.46 -30.77
N SER A 83 -0.81 1.80 -30.60
CA SER A 83 0.21 2.62 -31.26
C SER A 83 1.64 2.30 -30.79
N ILE A 84 1.84 1.98 -29.50
CA ILE A 84 3.15 1.55 -28.98
C ILE A 84 3.54 0.18 -29.53
N THR A 85 2.61 -0.77 -29.57
CA THR A 85 2.88 -2.11 -30.12
C THR A 85 3.15 -2.06 -31.62
N GLU A 86 2.45 -1.21 -32.38
CA GLU A 86 2.75 -0.93 -33.78
C GLU A 86 4.17 -0.33 -33.96
N MET A 87 4.56 0.64 -33.12
CA MET A 87 5.92 1.18 -33.12
C MET A 87 6.97 0.09 -32.90
N LYS A 88 6.72 -0.82 -31.97
CA LYS A 88 7.62 -1.97 -31.74
C LYS A 88 7.74 -2.86 -32.98
N ASP A 89 6.65 -3.07 -33.73
CA ASP A 89 6.67 -3.87 -34.95
C ASP A 89 7.47 -3.18 -36.05
N ILE A 90 7.21 -1.88 -36.31
CA ILE A 90 7.93 -1.09 -37.32
C ILE A 90 9.44 -1.11 -37.02
N LEU A 91 9.83 -0.89 -35.76
CA LEU A 91 11.22 -0.83 -35.33
C LEU A 91 11.84 -2.23 -35.04
N LYS A 92 11.20 -3.31 -35.47
CA LYS A 92 11.69 -4.71 -35.35
C LYS A 92 11.93 -5.13 -33.90
N ASN A 93 11.00 -4.77 -33.01
CA ASN A 93 10.97 -5.13 -31.58
C ASN A 93 12.20 -4.64 -30.79
N PRO A 94 12.47 -3.35 -30.74
CA PRO A 94 13.59 -2.78 -30.01
C PRO A 94 13.45 -3.00 -28.48
N PRO A 95 14.53 -2.82 -27.71
CA PRO A 95 14.43 -2.73 -26.26
C PRO A 95 13.37 -1.70 -25.83
N TYR A 96 12.47 -2.13 -24.97
CA TYR A 96 11.42 -1.29 -24.40
C TYR A 96 11.62 -1.18 -22.89
N LEU A 97 11.86 0.05 -22.44
CA LEU A 97 12.10 0.36 -21.03
C LEU A 97 10.92 1.14 -20.48
N SER A 98 10.15 0.51 -19.62
CA SER A 98 9.06 1.15 -18.88
C SER A 98 9.57 1.69 -17.55
N VAL A 99 9.40 2.99 -17.31
CA VAL A 99 9.80 3.66 -16.06
C VAL A 99 8.55 4.04 -15.29
N THR A 100 8.52 3.73 -14.00
CA THR A 100 7.38 4.08 -13.12
C THR A 100 7.81 4.15 -11.66
N ALA A 101 7.14 5.00 -10.89
CA ALA A 101 7.23 5.03 -9.43
C ALA A 101 6.18 4.10 -8.76
N THR A 102 5.23 3.55 -9.53
CA THR A 102 4.14 2.69 -9.04
C THR A 102 4.03 1.44 -9.92
N PRO A 103 4.91 0.42 -9.71
CA PRO A 103 5.06 -0.71 -10.61
C PRO A 103 3.91 -1.72 -10.57
N GLN A 104 2.94 -1.58 -9.65
CA GLN A 104 1.87 -2.55 -9.41
C GLN A 104 1.11 -2.93 -10.68
N ALA A 105 0.79 -1.96 -11.52
CA ALA A 105 0.08 -2.20 -12.78
C ALA A 105 0.95 -2.94 -13.82
N LEU A 106 2.26 -2.69 -13.81
CA LEU A 106 3.21 -3.38 -14.71
C LEU A 106 3.42 -4.82 -14.30
N VAL A 107 3.55 -5.07 -12.98
CA VAL A 107 3.75 -6.42 -12.41
C VAL A 107 2.54 -7.33 -12.67
N PHE A 108 1.34 -6.80 -12.59
CA PHE A 108 0.09 -7.55 -12.73
C PHE A 108 -0.52 -7.47 -14.16
N GLN A 109 0.29 -7.30 -15.18
CA GLN A 109 -0.20 -7.41 -16.55
C GLN A 109 -0.66 -8.85 -16.88
N TYR A 110 -1.56 -8.96 -17.84
CA TYR A 110 -1.95 -10.26 -18.37
C TYR A 110 -0.83 -10.88 -19.23
N ASP A 111 -0.75 -12.21 -19.26
CA ASP A 111 0.39 -12.94 -19.84
C ASP A 111 0.61 -12.72 -21.34
N THR A 112 -0.46 -12.40 -22.09
CA THR A 112 -0.39 -12.11 -23.51
C THR A 112 -0.05 -10.67 -23.84
N SER A 113 0.21 -9.81 -22.83
CA SER A 113 0.60 -8.42 -23.05
C SER A 113 1.96 -8.34 -23.73
N ARG A 114 2.03 -7.62 -24.85
CA ARG A 114 3.28 -7.37 -25.57
C ARG A 114 4.22 -6.40 -24.84
N LEU A 115 3.73 -5.72 -23.82
CA LEU A 115 4.48 -4.82 -22.94
C LEU A 115 4.73 -5.45 -21.56
N ASP A 116 4.46 -6.75 -21.40
CA ASP A 116 4.74 -7.47 -20.17
C ASP A 116 6.26 -7.46 -19.87
N PRO A 117 6.67 -6.94 -18.67
CA PRO A 117 8.07 -6.86 -18.33
C PRO A 117 8.69 -8.25 -18.19
N LYS A 118 9.83 -8.46 -18.83
CA LYS A 118 10.60 -9.70 -18.72
C LYS A 118 11.67 -9.63 -17.65
N ASP A 119 12.06 -8.41 -17.29
CA ASP A 119 13.06 -8.11 -16.29
C ASP A 119 12.71 -6.81 -15.58
N LEU A 120 13.29 -6.58 -14.42
CA LEU A 120 13.14 -5.33 -13.68
C LEU A 120 14.46 -4.87 -13.08
N LYS A 121 14.57 -3.56 -12.91
CA LYS A 121 15.70 -2.90 -12.26
C LYS A 121 15.18 -1.90 -11.24
N LEU A 122 15.61 -2.04 -10.00
CA LEU A 122 15.24 -1.12 -8.94
C LEU A 122 16.11 0.14 -9.00
N ILE A 123 15.45 1.29 -8.97
CA ILE A 123 16.10 2.58 -8.79
C ILE A 123 15.77 3.08 -7.40
N HIS A 124 16.75 2.98 -6.50
CA HIS A 124 16.56 3.43 -5.13
C HIS A 124 16.43 4.95 -5.06
N PRO A 125 15.58 5.47 -4.16
CA PRO A 125 15.46 6.91 -3.93
C PRO A 125 16.80 7.54 -3.60
N GLY A 126 17.05 8.73 -4.13
CA GLY A 126 18.26 9.49 -3.82
C GLY A 126 18.31 9.93 -2.35
N LYS A 127 19.52 10.32 -1.90
CA LYS A 127 19.72 10.84 -0.55
C LYS A 127 18.82 12.05 -0.27
N GLY A 128 18.09 12.01 0.83
CA GLY A 128 17.19 13.10 1.25
C GLY A 128 15.73 12.91 0.85
N TYR A 129 15.37 11.78 0.22
CA TYR A 129 13.98 11.43 -0.03
C TYR A 129 13.28 11.02 1.28
N THR A 130 12.11 11.61 1.53
CA THR A 130 11.23 11.28 2.66
C THR A 130 9.97 10.60 2.10
N GLY A 131 9.97 9.26 2.13
CA GLY A 131 8.87 8.41 1.68
C GLY A 131 7.86 8.10 2.78
N LEU A 132 7.04 7.07 2.54
CA LEU A 132 6.03 6.61 3.49
C LEU A 132 6.64 6.24 4.86
N ASN A 133 7.85 5.70 4.88
CA ASN A 133 8.56 5.34 6.12
C ASN A 133 8.86 6.53 7.04
N TYR A 134 8.98 7.75 6.51
CA TYR A 134 9.20 8.94 7.31
C TYR A 134 7.91 9.47 7.93
N PHE A 135 6.81 9.48 7.17
CA PHE A 135 5.54 10.05 7.61
C PHE A 135 4.63 9.06 8.33
N HIS A 136 4.69 7.77 7.97
CA HIS A 136 3.72 6.76 8.40
C HIS A 136 4.35 5.57 9.15
N ALA A 137 5.58 5.74 9.68
CA ALA A 137 6.22 4.76 10.56
C ALA A 137 5.85 5.04 12.02
N GLY A 138 4.88 4.31 12.55
CA GLY A 138 4.47 4.46 13.94
C GLY A 138 3.77 5.79 14.23
N ASP A 139 4.00 6.35 15.43
CA ASP A 139 3.41 7.62 15.86
C ASP A 139 4.24 8.81 15.35
N SER A 140 4.23 9.03 14.05
CA SER A 140 4.91 10.17 13.46
C SER A 140 4.26 11.48 13.90
N SER A 141 5.03 12.34 14.55
CA SER A 141 4.60 13.69 14.96
C SER A 141 4.28 14.62 13.79
N ASN A 142 4.66 14.24 12.56
CA ASN A 142 4.34 14.99 11.34
C ASN A 142 2.89 14.76 10.87
N ILE A 143 2.20 13.75 11.42
CA ILE A 143 0.80 13.47 11.11
C ILE A 143 -0.09 14.08 12.21
N VAL A 144 -0.93 15.02 11.83
CA VAL A 144 -1.93 15.63 12.71
C VAL A 144 -3.28 15.01 12.42
N THR A 145 -3.76 14.21 13.34
CA THR A 145 -5.08 13.58 13.20
C THR A 145 -6.20 14.58 13.46
N ILE A 146 -7.13 14.67 12.52
CA ILE A 146 -8.31 15.53 12.61
C ILE A 146 -9.58 14.68 12.56
N GLU A 147 -10.70 15.27 12.97
CA GLU A 147 -12.04 14.66 12.86
C GLU A 147 -12.60 14.81 11.44
N ASP A 148 -13.54 13.93 11.07
CA ASP A 148 -14.20 13.95 9.75
C ASP A 148 -15.38 14.95 9.75
N ASP A 149 -15.08 16.25 9.86
CA ASP A 149 -16.09 17.31 9.99
C ASP A 149 -16.26 18.22 8.75
N MET A 150 -15.51 17.92 7.67
CA MET A 150 -15.44 18.81 6.51
C MET A 150 -16.80 19.03 5.83
N ASP A 151 -17.57 17.98 5.62
CA ASP A 151 -18.86 18.07 4.93
C ASP A 151 -19.89 18.81 5.78
N ASP A 152 -19.93 18.53 7.09
CA ASP A 152 -20.87 19.17 8.02
C ASP A 152 -20.58 20.67 8.18
N ALA A 153 -19.30 21.04 8.27
CA ALA A 153 -18.92 22.44 8.38
C ALA A 153 -19.25 23.25 7.12
N LEU A 154 -19.12 22.67 5.93
CA LEU A 154 -19.50 23.32 4.68
C LEU A 154 -21.02 23.50 4.56
N LEU A 155 -21.81 22.55 5.05
CA LEU A 155 -23.27 22.66 5.11
C LEU A 155 -23.73 23.81 6.02
N ILE A 156 -22.94 24.15 7.05
CA ILE A 156 -23.22 25.26 7.99
C ILE A 156 -22.61 26.60 7.50
N ASP A 157 -22.12 26.64 6.26
CA ASP A 157 -21.48 27.82 5.66
C ASP A 157 -20.21 28.30 6.39
N LYS A 158 -19.48 27.38 7.01
CA LYS A 158 -18.22 27.65 7.72
C LYS A 158 -17.08 26.83 7.12
N LEU A 159 -15.85 27.26 7.33
CA LEU A 159 -14.70 26.40 7.15
C LEU A 159 -14.53 25.51 8.38
N PRO A 160 -14.11 24.25 8.23
CA PRO A 160 -13.78 23.39 9.36
C PRO A 160 -12.74 24.03 10.28
N SER A 161 -12.87 23.82 11.58
CA SER A 161 -11.86 24.29 12.55
C SER A 161 -10.50 23.68 12.27
N SER A 162 -10.46 22.40 11.90
CA SER A 162 -9.25 21.66 11.50
C SER A 162 -8.52 22.28 10.29
N LEU A 163 -9.25 22.84 9.31
CA LEU A 163 -8.65 23.59 8.21
C LEU A 163 -8.07 24.93 8.68
N GLY A 164 -8.74 25.60 9.62
CA GLY A 164 -8.21 26.77 10.30
C GLY A 164 -6.90 26.46 11.01
N ASP A 165 -6.86 25.35 11.74
CA ASP A 165 -5.68 24.84 12.43
C ASP A 165 -4.52 24.60 11.44
N ALA A 166 -4.78 23.93 10.32
CA ALA A 166 -3.78 23.70 9.29
C ALA A 166 -3.27 25.00 8.65
N PHE A 167 -4.16 25.97 8.42
CA PHE A 167 -3.80 27.29 7.90
C PHE A 167 -2.87 28.06 8.85
N TYR A 168 -3.20 28.11 10.14
CA TYR A 168 -2.35 28.79 11.13
C TYR A 168 -1.02 28.08 11.33
N SER A 169 -1.03 26.75 11.38
CA SER A 169 0.18 25.96 11.42
C SER A 169 1.09 26.25 10.22
N TYR A 170 0.52 26.35 9.02
CA TYR A 170 1.25 26.74 7.81
C TYR A 170 1.88 28.15 7.93
N VAL A 171 1.12 29.14 8.40
CA VAL A 171 1.60 30.52 8.53
C VAL A 171 2.75 30.62 9.53
N ILE A 172 2.59 29.98 10.69
CA ILE A 172 3.61 30.00 11.76
C ILE A 172 4.87 29.26 11.31
N THR A 173 4.71 28.07 10.75
CA THR A 173 5.85 27.29 10.23
C THR A 173 6.61 28.05 9.15
N SER A 174 5.89 28.72 8.24
CA SER A 174 6.50 29.57 7.21
C SER A 174 7.28 30.74 7.82
N ALA A 175 6.74 31.36 8.88
CA ALA A 175 7.40 32.45 9.59
C ALA A 175 8.66 32.00 10.32
N ILE A 176 8.63 30.82 10.97
CA ILE A 176 9.80 30.22 11.63
C ILE A 176 10.91 29.91 10.61
N LEU A 177 10.55 29.25 9.51
CA LEU A 177 11.50 28.91 8.46
C LEU A 177 12.16 30.15 7.85
N LYS A 178 11.38 31.23 7.67
CA LYS A 178 11.89 32.51 7.24
C LYS A 178 12.77 33.17 8.30
N HIS A 179 12.35 33.23 9.56
CA HIS A 179 13.09 33.79 10.69
C HIS A 179 14.47 33.16 10.84
N LYS A 180 14.53 31.84 10.70
CA LYS A 180 15.78 31.05 10.73
C LYS A 180 16.62 31.12 9.44
N ASN A 181 16.17 31.86 8.43
CA ASN A 181 16.78 31.92 7.09
C ASN A 181 16.95 30.53 6.43
N LEU A 182 16.10 29.58 6.79
CA LEU A 182 16.12 28.23 6.20
C LEU A 182 15.37 28.19 4.86
N MET A 183 14.29 28.97 4.74
CA MET A 183 13.43 28.90 3.57
C MET A 183 12.60 30.17 3.40
N GLU A 184 12.62 30.77 2.20
CA GLU A 184 11.82 31.95 1.88
C GLU A 184 10.56 31.64 1.05
N ARG A 185 10.38 30.40 0.67
CA ARG A 185 9.23 29.93 -0.13
C ARG A 185 8.63 28.71 0.55
N THR A 186 7.33 28.69 0.70
CA THR A 186 6.62 27.56 1.26
C THR A 186 5.29 27.34 0.55
N GLN A 187 4.81 26.11 0.61
CA GLN A 187 3.54 25.73 0.01
C GLN A 187 2.67 24.96 1.00
N MET A 188 1.36 25.17 0.89
CA MET A 188 0.32 24.37 1.52
C MET A 188 -0.59 23.80 0.43
N ILE A 189 -0.98 22.54 0.58
CA ILE A 189 -1.98 21.88 -0.29
C ILE A 189 -3.22 21.55 0.53
N ILE A 190 -4.39 21.84 -0.05
CA ILE A 190 -5.70 21.46 0.48
C ILE A 190 -6.38 20.54 -0.53
N HIS A 191 -6.54 19.28 -0.15
CA HIS A 191 -7.13 18.24 -0.97
C HIS A 191 -8.19 17.44 -0.19
N PHE A 192 -9.44 17.80 -0.37
CA PHE A 192 -10.55 17.29 0.45
C PHE A 192 -11.72 16.71 -0.36
N ASP A 193 -11.92 17.11 -1.61
CA ASP A 193 -13.02 16.66 -2.46
C ASP A 193 -12.55 16.52 -3.93
N GLU A 194 -13.36 15.97 -4.81
CA GLU A 194 -13.14 15.94 -6.26
C GLU A 194 -13.97 16.96 -7.01
N ARG A 195 -15.03 17.48 -6.38
CA ARG A 195 -15.99 18.38 -7.00
C ARG A 195 -15.46 19.80 -7.02
N THR A 196 -15.36 20.37 -8.22
CA THR A 196 -14.89 21.75 -8.44
C THR A 196 -15.74 22.78 -7.69
N ALA A 197 -17.05 22.54 -7.55
CA ALA A 197 -17.93 23.44 -6.81
C ALA A 197 -17.52 23.60 -5.33
N LYS A 198 -17.18 22.49 -4.66
CA LYS A 198 -16.68 22.54 -3.27
C LYS A 198 -15.32 23.22 -3.16
N HIS A 199 -14.43 23.02 -4.15
CA HIS A 199 -13.17 23.76 -4.18
C HIS A 199 -13.38 25.27 -4.31
N ASN A 200 -14.32 25.72 -5.15
CA ASN A 200 -14.67 27.12 -5.29
C ASN A 200 -15.17 27.72 -3.98
N GLU A 201 -16.00 26.97 -3.25
CA GLU A 201 -16.53 27.41 -1.97
C GLU A 201 -15.41 27.61 -0.94
N VAL A 202 -14.54 26.61 -0.76
CA VAL A 202 -13.41 26.71 0.16
C VAL A 202 -12.43 27.83 -0.27
N TYR A 203 -12.17 27.94 -1.58
CA TYR A 203 -11.34 29.01 -2.13
C TYR A 203 -11.90 30.40 -1.76
N THR A 204 -13.19 30.64 -2.03
CA THR A 204 -13.82 31.94 -1.77
C THR A 204 -13.76 32.30 -0.29
N LYS A 205 -14.06 31.36 0.60
CA LYS A 205 -14.02 31.58 2.04
C LYS A 205 -12.60 31.83 2.56
N LEU A 206 -11.63 31.01 2.11
CA LEU A 206 -10.25 31.12 2.56
C LEU A 206 -9.54 32.37 2.00
N ASP A 207 -9.79 32.72 0.74
CA ASP A 207 -9.27 33.96 0.14
C ASP A 207 -9.84 35.21 0.82
N ALA A 208 -11.15 35.25 1.08
CA ALA A 208 -11.77 36.33 1.83
C ALA A 208 -11.19 36.48 3.24
N TYR A 209 -10.97 35.33 3.90
CA TYR A 209 -10.37 35.33 5.24
C TYR A 209 -8.92 35.81 5.21
N LEU A 210 -8.10 35.36 4.25
CA LEU A 210 -6.73 35.85 4.08
C LEU A 210 -6.70 37.36 3.79
N ARG A 211 -7.58 37.86 2.93
CA ARG A 211 -7.70 39.32 2.66
C ARG A 211 -8.04 40.10 3.92
N GLN A 212 -8.98 39.64 4.75
CA GLN A 212 -9.29 40.27 6.02
C GLN A 212 -8.06 40.33 6.94
N LEU A 213 -7.24 39.30 7.02
CA LEU A 213 -5.99 39.32 7.79
C LEU A 213 -4.99 40.33 7.21
N GLN A 214 -4.88 40.39 5.87
CA GLN A 214 -4.01 41.37 5.19
C GLN A 214 -4.45 42.81 5.45
N ASP A 215 -5.76 43.08 5.46
CA ASP A 215 -6.31 44.41 5.77
C ASP A 215 -6.10 44.75 7.25
N ASN A 216 -6.25 43.81 8.16
CA ASN A 216 -5.92 44.02 9.57
C ASN A 216 -4.43 44.46 9.76
N ILE A 217 -3.52 43.85 9.01
CA ILE A 217 -2.10 44.20 9.04
C ILE A 217 -1.88 45.61 8.46
N ARG A 218 -2.55 45.98 7.37
CA ARG A 218 -2.47 47.33 6.77
C ARG A 218 -2.97 48.39 7.72
N ASN A 219 -4.02 48.09 8.48
CA ASN A 219 -4.64 48.98 9.46
C ASN A 219 -3.97 48.93 10.84
N ASN A 220 -2.81 48.31 10.96
CA ASN A 220 -2.05 48.15 12.19
C ASN A 220 -2.79 47.43 13.33
N GLN A 221 -3.76 46.56 12.99
CA GLN A 221 -4.57 45.75 13.92
C GLN A 221 -3.93 44.39 14.20
N ILE A 222 -2.63 44.38 14.50
CA ILE A 222 -1.85 43.12 14.67
C ILE A 222 -2.32 42.33 15.90
N THR A 223 -2.79 43.02 16.95
CA THR A 223 -3.36 42.37 18.15
C THR A 223 -4.54 41.45 17.86
N THR A 224 -5.31 41.73 16.81
CA THR A 224 -6.40 40.83 16.37
C THR A 224 -5.86 39.52 15.79
N ILE A 225 -4.76 39.58 15.05
CA ILE A 225 -4.08 38.42 14.49
C ILE A 225 -3.45 37.59 15.62
N GLU A 226 -2.76 38.27 16.54
CA GLU A 226 -2.17 37.66 17.73
C GLU A 226 -3.21 36.89 18.55
N ARG A 227 -4.35 37.52 18.85
CA ARG A 227 -5.44 36.88 19.59
C ARG A 227 -5.96 35.63 18.87
N LYS A 228 -6.13 35.68 17.55
CA LYS A 228 -6.54 34.52 16.75
C LYS A 228 -5.49 33.40 16.76
N LEU A 229 -4.20 33.76 16.72
CA LEU A 229 -3.10 32.81 16.80
C LEU A 229 -2.94 32.22 18.20
N ARG A 230 -3.10 33.04 19.26
CA ARG A 230 -3.06 32.58 20.66
C ARG A 230 -4.27 31.72 21.04
N SER A 231 -5.43 31.88 20.40
CA SER A 231 -6.58 31.00 20.59
C SER A 231 -6.36 29.59 20.00
N PHE A 232 -5.27 29.42 19.30
CA PHE A 232 -4.80 28.17 18.73
C PHE A 232 -3.93 27.42 19.75
N GLU A 233 -4.59 26.85 20.77
CA GLU A 233 -3.93 26.24 21.95
C GLU A 233 -2.83 25.23 21.65
N LYS A 234 -2.90 24.60 20.47
CA LYS A 234 -1.94 23.58 20.06
C LYS A 234 -0.59 24.15 19.60
N VAL A 235 -0.51 25.45 19.33
CA VAL A 235 0.69 26.10 18.76
C VAL A 235 1.44 26.93 19.80
N PHE A 236 0.76 27.43 20.82
CA PHE A 236 1.36 28.22 21.87
C PHE A 236 1.07 27.63 23.25
N ASN A 237 2.09 27.10 23.90
CA ASN A 237 2.02 26.71 25.30
C ASN A 237 3.03 27.57 26.08
N ASN A 238 2.56 28.31 27.10
CA ASN A 238 3.41 29.18 27.95
C ASN A 238 4.32 30.13 27.17
N GLU A 239 3.78 30.78 26.13
CA GLU A 239 4.51 31.74 25.26
C GLU A 239 5.55 31.11 24.31
N GLU A 240 5.86 29.81 24.42
CA GLU A 240 6.68 29.08 23.46
C GLU A 240 5.84 28.54 22.30
N ILE A 241 6.44 28.52 21.11
CA ILE A 241 5.79 27.94 19.94
C ILE A 241 6.04 26.43 19.92
N ILE A 242 4.97 25.66 19.96
CA ILE A 242 5.00 24.20 19.81
C ILE A 242 4.28 23.82 18.53
N LEU A 243 5.03 23.35 17.54
CA LEU A 243 4.47 22.71 16.35
C LEU A 243 4.46 21.19 16.55
N PRO A 244 3.54 20.45 15.90
CA PRO A 244 3.61 19.01 15.90
C PRO A 244 5.01 18.53 15.49
N GLY A 245 5.71 17.82 16.37
CA GLY A 245 7.06 17.30 16.11
C GLY A 245 8.22 18.26 16.28
N VAL A 246 7.98 19.53 16.53
CA VAL A 246 9.06 20.51 16.69
C VAL A 246 8.76 21.44 17.88
N LYS A 247 9.68 21.46 18.85
CA LYS A 247 9.66 22.45 19.91
C LYS A 247 10.66 23.56 19.54
N GLU A 248 10.16 24.78 19.41
CA GLU A 248 10.97 25.96 19.12
C GLU A 248 11.04 26.86 20.35
N ASN A 249 12.25 27.29 20.71
CA ASN A 249 12.46 28.29 21.75
C ASN A 249 12.24 29.69 21.17
N LEU A 250 11.09 29.91 20.55
CA LEU A 250 10.68 31.19 19.96
C LEU A 250 9.34 31.59 20.55
N THR A 251 9.20 32.88 20.79
CA THR A 251 7.92 33.45 21.21
C THR A 251 7.18 34.07 20.01
N PHE A 252 5.92 34.40 20.19
CA PHE A 252 5.18 35.15 19.17
C PHE A 252 5.87 36.48 18.79
N GLU A 253 6.43 37.20 19.77
CA GLU A 253 7.11 38.47 19.52
C GLU A 253 8.35 38.31 18.65
N ASP A 254 9.10 37.22 18.80
CA ASP A 254 10.28 36.96 17.99
C ASP A 254 9.94 36.82 16.49
N ILE A 255 8.81 36.19 16.16
CA ILE A 255 8.42 35.90 14.77
C ILE A 255 7.27 36.78 14.25
N LYS A 256 6.75 37.71 15.04
CA LYS A 256 5.60 38.55 14.70
C LYS A 256 5.75 39.29 13.36
N ASN A 257 6.92 39.86 13.12
CA ASN A 257 7.19 40.54 11.86
C ASN A 257 7.22 39.59 10.68
N ASP A 258 7.73 38.37 10.88
CA ASP A 258 7.78 37.33 9.86
C ASP A 258 6.38 36.77 9.58
N ILE A 259 5.54 36.60 10.60
CA ILE A 259 4.11 36.27 10.43
C ILE A 259 3.41 37.31 9.57
N CYS A 260 3.57 38.59 9.91
CA CYS A 260 3.00 39.68 9.13
C CYS A 260 3.51 39.68 7.69
N TYR A 261 4.79 39.43 7.49
CA TYR A 261 5.37 39.32 6.15
C TYR A 261 4.80 38.16 5.35
N VAL A 262 4.72 36.98 5.96
CA VAL A 262 4.14 35.78 5.34
C VAL A 262 2.70 36.04 4.92
N LEU A 263 1.86 36.54 5.81
CA LEU A 263 0.46 36.85 5.53
C LEU A 263 0.32 37.91 4.41
N LYS A 264 1.10 38.98 4.42
CA LYS A 264 1.09 39.98 3.34
C LYS A 264 1.44 39.42 1.98
N LYS A 265 2.29 38.40 1.92
CA LYS A 265 2.77 37.75 0.66
C LYS A 265 2.06 36.44 0.33
N ALA A 266 1.23 35.95 1.23
CA ALA A 266 0.46 34.72 1.01
C ALA A 266 -0.59 34.90 -0.10
N TYR A 267 -0.84 33.82 -0.82
CA TYR A 267 -1.77 33.78 -1.94
C TYR A 267 -2.50 32.45 -1.96
N VAL A 268 -3.82 32.50 -2.09
CA VAL A 268 -4.67 31.32 -2.28
C VAL A 268 -4.89 31.12 -3.77
N ALA A 269 -4.71 29.90 -4.25
CA ALA A 269 -4.94 29.55 -5.64
C ALA A 269 -5.79 28.28 -5.75
N MET A 270 -6.70 28.29 -6.70
CA MET A 270 -7.45 27.10 -7.10
C MET A 270 -6.82 26.47 -8.32
N GLN A 271 -6.56 25.17 -8.27
CA GLN A 271 -5.88 24.43 -9.33
C GLN A 271 -6.81 23.34 -9.88
N ASN A 272 -7.81 23.74 -10.69
CA ASN A 272 -8.84 22.85 -11.22
C ASN A 272 -8.79 22.62 -12.75
N GLY A 273 -7.76 23.07 -13.46
CA GLY A 273 -7.69 22.93 -14.92
C GLY A 273 -6.29 23.13 -15.51
N PRO A 274 -6.06 22.78 -16.77
CA PRO A 274 -4.76 22.80 -17.43
C PRO A 274 -4.33 24.22 -17.87
N GLY A 275 -4.40 25.21 -16.98
CA GLY A 275 -3.98 26.56 -17.27
C GLY A 275 -2.47 26.76 -17.10
N LYS A 276 -1.65 26.61 -18.15
CA LYS A 276 -0.21 26.93 -18.13
C LYS A 276 0.07 28.34 -17.55
N GLU A 277 -0.76 29.31 -17.87
CA GLU A 277 -0.62 30.69 -17.36
C GLU A 277 -0.77 30.80 -15.84
N THR A 278 -1.66 30.01 -15.24
CA THR A 278 -1.87 30.00 -13.80
C THR A 278 -0.68 29.41 -13.07
N MET A 279 -0.05 28.35 -13.60
CA MET A 279 1.15 27.74 -13.01
C MET A 279 2.35 28.72 -13.05
N LEU A 280 2.63 29.34 -14.18
CA LEU A 280 3.73 30.31 -14.33
C LEU A 280 3.56 31.54 -13.42
N LYS A 281 2.32 31.98 -13.17
CA LYS A 281 2.03 33.06 -12.21
C LYS A 281 2.23 32.62 -10.77
N LEU A 282 1.93 31.36 -10.45
CA LEU A 282 2.11 30.81 -9.09
C LEU A 282 3.59 30.61 -8.74
N ASP A 283 4.43 30.23 -9.68
CA ASP A 283 5.87 30.01 -9.43
C ASP A 283 6.61 31.26 -8.96
N ARG A 284 6.04 32.46 -9.19
CA ARG A 284 6.57 33.72 -8.69
C ARG A 284 6.15 34.08 -7.27
N LYS A 285 5.16 33.38 -6.70
CA LYS A 285 4.66 33.65 -5.34
C LYS A 285 5.48 32.89 -4.30
N ARG A 286 5.83 33.54 -3.21
CA ARG A 286 6.67 32.94 -2.15
C ARG A 286 5.90 32.03 -1.21
N TYR A 287 4.67 32.41 -0.83
CA TYR A 287 3.84 31.66 0.11
C TYR A 287 2.52 31.29 -0.57
N GLN A 288 2.32 30.00 -0.82
CA GLN A 288 1.24 29.54 -1.69
C GLN A 288 0.33 28.57 -0.94
N ILE A 289 -0.97 28.79 -1.03
CA ILE A 289 -1.99 27.86 -0.55
C ILE A 289 -2.77 27.39 -1.78
N ARG A 290 -2.64 26.11 -2.11
CA ARG A 290 -3.21 25.54 -3.32
C ARG A 290 -4.40 24.63 -2.97
N ILE A 291 -5.55 24.87 -3.58
CA ILE A 291 -6.77 24.07 -3.42
C ILE A 291 -7.03 23.34 -4.73
N GLY A 292 -7.26 22.04 -4.70
CA GLY A 292 -7.56 21.30 -5.93
C GLY A 292 -7.71 19.80 -5.76
N ALA A 293 -7.96 19.12 -6.87
CA ALA A 293 -8.15 17.68 -6.93
C ALA A 293 -7.16 16.99 -7.89
N ALA A 294 -7.59 16.67 -9.11
CA ALA A 294 -6.87 15.82 -10.04
C ALA A 294 -5.49 16.35 -10.44
N LEU A 295 -5.34 17.66 -10.60
CA LEU A 295 -4.06 18.28 -10.95
C LEU A 295 -3.04 18.29 -9.80
N LEU A 296 -3.50 18.13 -8.57
CA LEU A 296 -2.61 17.94 -7.42
C LEU A 296 -2.12 16.49 -7.30
N GLN A 297 -2.65 15.57 -8.10
CA GLN A 297 -2.38 14.14 -7.95
C GLN A 297 -1.18 13.64 -8.76
N ARG A 298 -0.96 14.17 -9.99
CA ARG A 298 0.04 13.66 -10.93
C ARG A 298 0.71 14.79 -11.74
N GLY A 299 1.95 14.56 -12.17
CA GLY A 299 2.64 15.41 -13.14
C GLY A 299 3.05 16.80 -12.63
N VAL A 300 2.98 17.05 -11.33
CA VAL A 300 3.39 18.33 -10.72
C VAL A 300 4.23 18.04 -9.49
N SER A 301 5.42 18.60 -9.40
CA SER A 301 6.22 18.61 -8.16
C SER A 301 5.78 19.77 -7.27
N PHE A 302 5.84 19.55 -5.97
CA PHE A 302 5.57 20.57 -4.96
C PHE A 302 6.81 20.79 -4.11
N ASP A 303 7.73 21.56 -4.66
CA ASP A 303 8.90 21.97 -3.91
C ASP A 303 8.48 22.88 -2.75
N TYR A 304 9.15 22.77 -1.60
CA TYR A 304 8.85 23.56 -0.41
C TYR A 304 7.44 23.35 0.19
N LEU A 305 6.82 22.19 -0.04
CA LEU A 305 5.56 21.81 0.60
C LEU A 305 5.81 21.46 2.07
N ILE A 306 5.23 22.24 2.97
CA ILE A 306 5.39 22.05 4.43
C ILE A 306 4.07 21.66 5.11
N THR A 307 2.93 22.00 4.52
CA THR A 307 1.62 21.66 5.11
C THR A 307 0.70 21.05 4.07
N THR A 308 0.12 19.93 4.42
CA THR A 308 -0.89 19.26 3.60
C THR A 308 -2.15 19.03 4.43
N TYR A 309 -3.29 19.49 3.94
CA TYR A 309 -4.61 19.16 4.47
C TYR A 309 -5.26 18.14 3.53
N PHE A 310 -5.38 16.89 3.98
CA PHE A 310 -5.81 15.77 3.15
C PHE A 310 -6.90 14.96 3.84
N THR A 311 -8.15 15.19 3.44
CA THR A 311 -9.32 14.48 3.98
C THR A 311 -10.07 13.69 2.94
N ARG A 312 -9.65 13.79 1.66
CA ARG A 312 -10.30 13.06 0.59
C ARG A 312 -9.89 11.60 0.57
N TRP A 313 -10.88 10.73 0.76
CA TRP A 313 -10.71 9.31 0.58
C TRP A 313 -11.84 8.75 -0.31
N PRO A 314 -11.54 7.85 -1.27
CA PRO A 314 -12.59 7.21 -2.06
C PRO A 314 -13.44 6.29 -1.19
N LYS A 315 -14.76 6.32 -1.41
CA LYS A 315 -15.68 5.38 -0.77
C LYS A 315 -15.55 4.00 -1.43
N GLY A 316 -15.30 2.96 -0.64
CA GLY A 316 -15.21 1.58 -1.12
C GLY A 316 -13.81 1.16 -1.59
N THR A 317 -13.67 0.72 -2.84
CA THR A 317 -12.39 0.20 -3.35
C THR A 317 -11.49 1.31 -3.87
N THR A 318 -10.22 1.27 -3.51
CA THR A 318 -9.18 2.18 -4.02
C THR A 318 -7.97 1.41 -4.55
N ASN A 319 -7.19 2.04 -5.41
CA ASN A 319 -5.97 1.46 -5.95
C ASN A 319 -4.76 2.03 -5.22
N MET A 320 -3.82 1.18 -4.86
CA MET A 320 -2.59 1.51 -4.15
C MET A 320 -1.77 2.56 -4.90
N ASP A 321 -1.50 2.31 -6.19
CA ASP A 321 -0.80 3.23 -7.09
C ASP A 321 -1.37 4.66 -7.03
N THR A 322 -2.68 4.77 -7.09
CA THR A 322 -3.37 6.07 -7.07
C THR A 322 -3.23 6.78 -5.72
N GLN A 323 -3.29 6.05 -4.60
CA GLN A 323 -3.17 6.67 -3.28
C GLN A 323 -1.73 7.12 -2.99
N ILE A 324 -0.73 6.31 -3.33
CA ILE A 324 0.68 6.69 -3.17
C ILE A 324 0.98 7.95 -4.01
N GLN A 325 0.51 8.03 -5.23
CA GLN A 325 0.68 9.22 -6.08
C GLN A 325 -0.04 10.47 -5.56
N ARG A 326 -1.11 10.31 -4.77
CA ARG A 326 -1.80 11.41 -4.08
C ARG A 326 -1.06 11.94 -2.88
N ALA A 327 -0.16 11.15 -2.29
CA ALA A 327 0.64 11.53 -1.14
C ALA A 327 1.73 12.54 -1.52
N ARG A 328 1.31 13.76 -1.91
CA ARG A 328 2.22 14.82 -2.40
C ARG A 328 3.14 15.38 -1.32
N TRP A 329 2.93 15.03 -0.05
CA TRP A 329 3.85 15.32 1.05
C TRP A 329 5.12 14.49 1.01
N LEU A 330 5.13 13.37 0.28
CA LEU A 330 6.35 12.60 0.03
C LEU A 330 7.28 13.35 -0.93
N GLY A 331 8.61 13.19 -0.78
CA GLY A 331 9.58 13.86 -1.65
C GLY A 331 10.92 14.14 -0.98
N TYR A 332 11.78 14.92 -1.61
CA TYR A 332 13.09 15.31 -1.08
C TYR A 332 12.96 16.45 -0.06
N ARG A 333 12.71 16.10 1.21
CA ARG A 333 12.35 17.05 2.28
C ARG A 333 13.22 16.98 3.52
N THR A 334 14.26 16.15 3.54
CA THR A 334 15.07 15.89 4.73
C THR A 334 15.57 17.17 5.42
N SER A 335 15.95 18.21 4.65
CA SER A 335 16.45 19.47 5.20
C SER A 335 15.42 20.28 6.02
N TYR A 336 14.12 20.02 5.79
CA TYR A 336 13.04 20.72 6.51
C TYR A 336 11.92 19.76 6.95
N PHE A 337 12.19 18.46 6.93
CA PHE A 337 11.23 17.42 7.28
C PHE A 337 10.56 17.62 8.66
N PRO A 338 11.26 18.04 9.72
CA PRO A 338 10.63 18.28 11.03
C PRO A 338 9.50 19.30 10.98
N TYR A 339 9.53 20.23 10.01
CA TYR A 339 8.51 21.26 9.83
C TYR A 339 7.37 20.85 8.89
N CYS A 340 7.46 19.66 8.29
CA CYS A 340 6.39 19.15 7.43
C CYS A 340 5.24 18.59 8.27
N GLN A 341 3.99 18.91 7.90
CA GLN A 341 2.80 18.49 8.61
C GLN A 341 1.71 18.03 7.65
N VAL A 342 1.06 16.93 7.99
CA VAL A 342 -0.07 16.38 7.24
C VAL A 342 -1.27 16.30 8.18
N PHE A 343 -2.26 17.14 7.93
CA PHE A 343 -3.55 17.12 8.61
C PHE A 343 -4.47 16.16 7.88
N THR A 344 -4.82 15.07 8.53
CA THR A 344 -5.64 14.01 7.91
C THR A 344 -6.45 13.25 8.96
N THR A 345 -7.45 12.50 8.53
CA THR A 345 -8.27 11.70 9.44
C THR A 345 -7.52 10.47 9.93
N LYS A 346 -7.93 9.95 11.09
CA LYS A 346 -7.34 8.73 11.66
C LYS A 346 -7.44 7.54 10.70
N SER A 347 -8.57 7.41 9.99
CA SER A 347 -8.77 6.30 9.04
C SER A 347 -7.83 6.40 7.84
N ILE A 348 -7.61 7.60 7.30
CA ILE A 348 -6.69 7.83 6.19
C ILE A 348 -5.24 7.60 6.63
N SER A 349 -4.84 8.13 7.79
CA SER A 349 -3.51 7.92 8.35
C SER A 349 -3.21 6.43 8.52
N GLN A 350 -4.15 5.66 9.09
CA GLN A 350 -3.99 4.21 9.24
C GLN A 350 -3.83 3.52 7.88
N THR A 351 -4.60 3.94 6.87
CA THR A 351 -4.50 3.34 5.53
C THR A 351 -3.14 3.62 4.89
N PHE A 352 -2.57 4.82 5.04
CA PHE A 352 -1.22 5.09 4.56
C PHE A 352 -0.16 4.30 5.33
N SER A 353 -0.35 4.04 6.61
CA SER A 353 0.49 3.13 7.38
C SER A 353 0.42 1.69 6.85
N ASP A 354 -0.76 1.24 6.45
CA ASP A 354 -0.95 -0.05 5.81
C ASP A 354 -0.31 -0.11 4.42
N LEU A 355 -0.49 0.94 3.60
CA LEU A 355 0.15 1.06 2.28
C LEU A 355 1.67 1.04 2.36
N ARG A 356 2.26 1.66 3.39
CA ARG A 356 3.70 1.60 3.63
C ARG A 356 4.20 0.16 3.73
N ASN A 357 3.53 -0.68 4.53
CA ASN A 357 3.98 -2.06 4.69
C ASN A 357 3.83 -2.87 3.41
N VAL A 358 2.76 -2.62 2.64
CA VAL A 358 2.57 -3.26 1.34
C VAL A 358 3.66 -2.81 0.34
N GLU A 359 4.04 -1.55 0.38
CA GLU A 359 5.13 -1.02 -0.46
C GLU A 359 6.47 -1.63 -0.08
N ASP A 360 6.80 -1.66 1.22
CA ASP A 360 8.05 -2.25 1.73
C ASP A 360 8.15 -3.73 1.31
N ASP A 361 7.08 -4.52 1.49
CA ASP A 361 7.04 -5.91 1.08
C ASP A 361 7.20 -6.08 -0.45
N MET A 362 6.58 -5.22 -1.25
CA MET A 362 6.79 -5.23 -2.70
C MET A 362 8.24 -4.90 -3.10
N TRP A 363 8.88 -3.96 -2.41
CA TRP A 363 10.27 -3.63 -2.65
C TRP A 363 11.19 -4.82 -2.38
N ASP A 364 10.97 -5.53 -1.26
CA ASP A 364 11.72 -6.74 -0.91
C ASP A 364 11.56 -7.81 -1.99
N GLN A 365 10.32 -8.09 -2.42
CA GLN A 365 10.06 -9.06 -3.49
C GLN A 365 10.67 -8.66 -4.84
N MET A 366 10.64 -7.37 -5.19
CA MET A 366 11.28 -6.88 -6.42
C MET A 366 12.81 -6.99 -6.35
N ALA A 367 13.42 -6.83 -5.16
CA ALA A 367 14.84 -7.08 -4.97
C ALA A 367 15.21 -8.57 -5.15
N GLU A 368 14.33 -9.48 -4.71
CA GLU A 368 14.46 -10.92 -4.98
C GLU A 368 14.39 -11.22 -6.49
N VAL A 369 13.51 -10.53 -7.24
CA VAL A 369 13.46 -10.66 -8.70
C VAL A 369 14.73 -10.12 -9.34
N GLU A 370 15.20 -8.93 -8.95
CA GLU A 370 16.44 -8.33 -9.49
C GLU A 370 17.66 -9.22 -9.25
N SER A 371 17.70 -9.95 -8.12
CA SER A 371 18.77 -10.90 -7.79
C SER A 371 18.60 -12.28 -8.46
N GLY A 372 17.51 -12.52 -9.18
CA GLY A 372 17.19 -13.80 -9.83
C GLY A 372 16.65 -14.88 -8.90
N GLN A 373 16.31 -14.55 -7.65
CA GLN A 373 15.74 -15.50 -6.68
C GLN A 373 14.24 -15.72 -6.88
N LYS A 374 13.56 -14.79 -7.54
CA LYS A 374 12.12 -14.82 -7.77
C LYS A 374 11.79 -14.40 -9.20
N LYS A 375 10.65 -14.82 -9.73
CA LYS A 375 10.13 -14.33 -11.03
C LYS A 375 9.17 -13.18 -10.80
N ILE A 376 9.05 -12.27 -11.79
CA ILE A 376 8.07 -11.18 -11.74
C ILE A 376 6.64 -11.71 -11.58
N SER A 377 6.32 -12.85 -12.23
CA SER A 377 5.01 -13.52 -12.13
C SER A 377 4.65 -13.97 -10.71
N ASP A 378 5.63 -14.16 -9.86
CA ASP A 378 5.46 -14.70 -8.51
C ASP A 378 5.38 -13.60 -7.44
N ILE A 379 5.42 -12.32 -7.85
CA ILE A 379 5.20 -11.17 -6.95
C ILE A 379 3.76 -11.18 -6.47
N LEU A 380 3.58 -11.04 -5.16
CA LEU A 380 2.30 -10.95 -4.48
C LEU A 380 2.11 -9.55 -3.89
N VAL A 381 0.87 -9.08 -3.85
CA VAL A 381 0.51 -7.90 -3.05
C VAL A 381 -0.42 -8.33 -1.94
N LEU A 382 -0.02 -8.05 -0.71
CA LEU A 382 -0.73 -8.41 0.51
C LEU A 382 -1.27 -7.12 1.15
N ALA A 383 -2.54 -6.88 0.99
CA ALA A 383 -3.19 -5.67 1.51
C ALA A 383 -4.12 -6.01 2.68
N PRO A 384 -4.07 -5.28 3.81
CA PRO A 384 -5.06 -5.42 4.86
C PRO A 384 -6.47 -5.14 4.31
N GLU A 385 -7.40 -6.06 4.55
CA GLU A 385 -8.79 -5.86 4.21
C GLU A 385 -9.54 -5.32 5.43
N ASN A 386 -10.02 -4.10 5.35
CA ASN A 386 -10.92 -3.55 6.35
C ASN A 386 -12.32 -3.34 5.78
N ALA A 387 -13.32 -3.28 6.65
CA ALA A 387 -14.73 -3.20 6.25
C ALA A 387 -15.09 -1.91 5.48
N LYS A 388 -14.27 -0.86 5.61
CA LYS A 388 -14.55 0.47 5.03
C LYS A 388 -13.82 0.72 3.72
N THR A 389 -12.64 0.12 3.52
CA THR A 389 -11.79 0.40 2.34
C THR A 389 -11.09 -0.86 1.87
N LYS A 390 -11.32 -1.23 0.62
CA LYS A 390 -10.59 -2.32 -0.05
C LYS A 390 -9.47 -1.72 -0.89
N ILE A 391 -8.24 -2.08 -0.56
CA ILE A 391 -7.05 -1.67 -1.32
C ILE A 391 -6.76 -2.72 -2.38
N ARG A 392 -6.59 -2.31 -3.62
CA ARG A 392 -6.15 -3.14 -4.74
C ARG A 392 -4.78 -2.70 -5.22
N PRO A 393 -3.98 -3.58 -5.82
CA PRO A 393 -2.68 -3.19 -6.38
C PRO A 393 -2.82 -2.08 -7.42
N SER A 394 -3.68 -2.27 -8.39
CA SER A 394 -3.95 -1.31 -9.45
C SER A 394 -5.37 -1.46 -10.02
N ARG A 395 -5.67 -0.74 -11.11
CA ARG A 395 -6.97 -0.81 -11.79
C ARG A 395 -7.22 -2.18 -12.43
N LYS A 396 -8.39 -2.77 -12.18
CA LYS A 396 -8.77 -4.04 -12.82
C LYS A 396 -8.80 -4.01 -14.34
N SER A 397 -9.03 -2.86 -14.96
CA SER A 397 -9.00 -2.71 -16.41
C SER A 397 -7.60 -2.83 -17.03
N ALA A 398 -6.56 -2.56 -16.24
CA ALA A 398 -5.17 -2.58 -16.69
C ALA A 398 -4.38 -3.79 -16.15
N SER A 399 -4.99 -4.63 -15.30
CA SER A 399 -4.30 -5.69 -14.58
C SER A 399 -5.15 -6.94 -14.49
N ASP A 400 -4.51 -8.09 -14.61
CA ASP A 400 -5.14 -9.39 -14.43
C ASP A 400 -4.56 -10.05 -13.18
N TYR A 401 -5.38 -10.16 -12.14
CA TYR A 401 -4.98 -10.75 -10.87
C TYR A 401 -6.11 -11.53 -10.21
N GLU A 402 -5.74 -12.59 -9.55
CA GLU A 402 -6.59 -13.33 -8.64
C GLU A 402 -6.55 -12.72 -7.25
N ILE A 403 -7.63 -12.87 -6.51
CA ILE A 403 -7.76 -12.38 -5.14
C ILE A 403 -8.09 -13.55 -4.24
N ARG A 404 -7.28 -13.73 -3.20
CA ARG A 404 -7.58 -14.64 -2.09
C ARG A 404 -7.67 -13.83 -0.81
N ILE A 405 -8.73 -14.03 -0.03
CA ILE A 405 -8.96 -13.27 1.20
C ILE A 405 -8.75 -14.21 2.38
N PHE A 406 -7.78 -13.87 3.21
CA PHE A 406 -7.53 -14.48 4.50
C PHE A 406 -8.18 -13.59 5.56
N GLY A 407 -9.25 -14.09 6.16
CA GLY A 407 -10.00 -13.33 7.18
C GLY A 407 -9.80 -13.92 8.57
N HIS A 408 -10.67 -13.52 9.50
CA HIS A 408 -10.75 -14.05 10.86
C HIS A 408 -11.20 -15.52 10.94
N LYS A 409 -11.24 -16.21 9.79
CA LYS A 409 -11.57 -17.63 9.69
C LYS A 409 -10.31 -18.46 9.85
N TRP A 410 -10.49 -19.68 10.31
CA TRP A 410 -9.44 -20.67 10.36
C TRP A 410 -9.12 -21.19 8.96
N HIS A 411 -7.82 -21.27 8.68
CA HIS A 411 -7.26 -21.85 7.47
C HIS A 411 -6.59 -23.16 7.83
N ASN A 412 -7.30 -24.24 7.60
CA ASN A 412 -6.87 -25.58 7.99
C ASN A 412 -5.97 -26.17 6.90
N GLN A 413 -4.91 -26.84 7.31
CA GLN A 413 -4.19 -27.76 6.44
C GLN A 413 -5.19 -28.79 5.92
N SER A 414 -5.29 -28.94 4.62
CA SER A 414 -6.32 -29.76 3.98
C SER A 414 -5.81 -31.16 3.58
N TYR A 415 -4.50 -31.30 3.40
CA TYR A 415 -3.90 -32.54 2.91
C TYR A 415 -2.88 -33.09 3.90
N ALA A 416 -2.94 -34.39 4.13
CA ALA A 416 -1.96 -35.09 4.92
C ALA A 416 -0.79 -35.55 4.05
N VAL A 417 0.39 -35.58 4.61
CA VAL A 417 1.61 -36.07 3.94
C VAL A 417 1.62 -37.58 3.94
N ALA A 418 2.02 -38.17 2.81
CA ALA A 418 2.08 -39.63 2.65
C ALA A 418 3.49 -40.23 2.73
N ASP A 419 4.52 -39.43 2.50
CA ASP A 419 5.93 -39.86 2.55
C ASP A 419 6.41 -39.97 4.00
N ASP A 420 6.95 -41.13 4.37
CA ASP A 420 7.39 -41.42 5.76
C ASP A 420 8.57 -40.54 6.18
N GLN A 421 9.48 -40.22 5.28
CA GLN A 421 10.63 -39.41 5.61
C GLN A 421 10.20 -37.95 5.83
N ILE A 422 9.35 -37.43 4.96
CA ILE A 422 8.80 -36.07 5.09
C ILE A 422 7.97 -35.95 6.38
N ILE A 423 7.12 -36.95 6.70
CA ILE A 423 6.35 -36.97 7.96
C ILE A 423 7.29 -36.91 9.16
N LYS A 424 8.37 -37.72 9.15
CA LYS A 424 9.34 -37.75 10.24
C LYS A 424 10.06 -36.41 10.40
N ASP A 425 10.49 -35.82 9.30
CA ASP A 425 11.22 -34.55 9.30
C ASP A 425 10.31 -33.40 9.77
N ASN A 426 9.07 -33.32 9.28
CA ASN A 426 8.06 -32.36 9.71
C ASN A 426 7.73 -32.51 11.22
N ASN A 427 7.53 -33.76 11.67
CA ASN A 427 7.27 -34.02 13.09
C ASN A 427 8.45 -33.60 13.95
N ASN A 428 9.69 -33.84 13.52
CA ASN A 428 10.90 -33.45 14.25
C ASN A 428 11.07 -31.91 14.28
N ALA A 429 10.78 -31.21 13.18
CA ALA A 429 10.81 -29.76 13.10
C ALA A 429 9.82 -29.15 14.12
N PHE A 430 8.60 -29.65 14.19
CA PHE A 430 7.64 -29.20 15.19
C PHE A 430 8.10 -29.52 16.61
N LYS A 431 8.55 -30.77 16.89
CA LYS A 431 9.04 -31.15 18.21
C LYS A 431 10.17 -30.26 18.69
N LYS A 432 11.10 -29.88 17.79
CA LYS A 432 12.20 -28.96 18.11
C LYS A 432 11.67 -27.59 18.52
N MET A 433 10.78 -26.98 17.73
CA MET A 433 10.16 -25.69 18.08
C MET A 433 9.39 -25.79 19.41
N TYR A 434 8.55 -26.79 19.58
CA TYR A 434 7.77 -27.02 20.77
C TYR A 434 8.64 -27.17 22.03
N SER A 435 9.73 -27.92 21.94
CA SER A 435 10.64 -28.18 23.08
C SER A 435 11.34 -26.92 23.58
N ASN A 436 11.56 -25.92 22.72
CA ASN A 436 12.13 -24.64 23.13
C ASN A 436 11.23 -23.84 24.07
N HIS A 437 9.92 -24.13 24.08
CA HIS A 437 8.89 -23.35 24.79
C HIS A 437 8.14 -24.13 25.86
N LEU A 438 8.62 -25.31 26.25
CA LEU A 438 7.91 -26.18 27.22
C LEU A 438 7.51 -25.46 28.52
N ASN A 439 8.35 -24.54 28.99
CA ASN A 439 8.11 -23.78 30.24
C ASN A 439 7.31 -22.48 30.01
N ASP A 440 7.02 -22.12 28.77
CA ASP A 440 6.36 -20.86 28.43
C ASP A 440 4.85 -21.03 28.21
N PHE A 441 4.39 -22.28 28.16
CA PHE A 441 2.98 -22.57 27.92
C PHE A 441 2.11 -22.21 29.13
N VAL A 442 1.04 -21.49 28.86
CA VAL A 442 0.00 -21.12 29.83
C VAL A 442 -1.31 -21.78 29.41
N SER A 443 -2.03 -22.34 30.37
CA SER A 443 -3.35 -22.91 30.12
C SER A 443 -4.39 -21.82 29.88
N THR A 444 -5.24 -22.03 28.90
CA THR A 444 -6.43 -21.21 28.65
C THR A 444 -7.66 -22.12 28.60
N THR A 445 -8.72 -21.71 29.26
CA THR A 445 -9.99 -22.43 29.23
C THR A 445 -11.05 -21.55 28.62
N VAL A 446 -11.66 -22.03 27.56
CA VAL A 446 -12.77 -21.36 26.89
C VAL A 446 -14.04 -22.14 27.24
N GLY A 447 -14.96 -21.47 27.92
CA GLY A 447 -16.18 -22.08 28.42
C GLY A 447 -17.44 -21.43 27.84
N SER A 448 -18.49 -22.23 27.72
CA SER A 448 -19.84 -21.80 27.43
C SER A 448 -20.84 -22.65 28.23
N ASN A 449 -22.13 -22.33 28.10
CA ASN A 449 -23.21 -23.12 28.73
C ASN A 449 -23.25 -24.59 28.26
N VAL A 450 -22.43 -25.00 27.31
CA VAL A 450 -22.41 -26.35 26.71
C VAL A 450 -21.11 -27.12 26.93
N GLY A 451 -20.13 -26.53 27.64
CA GLY A 451 -18.89 -27.21 27.98
C GLY A 451 -17.68 -26.28 28.01
N GLU A 452 -16.54 -26.84 28.39
CA GLU A 452 -15.26 -26.14 28.49
C GLU A 452 -14.23 -26.89 27.67
N ILE A 453 -13.37 -26.12 26.96
CA ILE A 453 -12.16 -26.64 26.30
C ILE A 453 -10.96 -26.01 26.96
N THR A 454 -10.04 -26.84 27.43
CA THR A 454 -8.74 -26.39 27.93
C THR A 454 -7.70 -26.64 26.84
N ALA A 455 -6.96 -25.59 26.52
CA ALA A 455 -5.81 -25.63 25.64
C ALA A 455 -4.64 -24.93 26.32
N TRP A 456 -3.45 -25.13 25.80
CA TRP A 456 -2.23 -24.45 26.23
C TRP A 456 -1.66 -23.64 25.10
N HIS A 457 -1.17 -22.45 25.44
CA HIS A 457 -0.58 -21.58 24.43
C HIS A 457 0.69 -20.90 24.94
N CYS A 458 1.59 -20.58 24.03
CA CYS A 458 2.76 -19.75 24.27
C CYS A 458 2.99 -18.81 23.08
N ASN A 459 3.74 -17.73 23.32
CA ASN A 459 4.13 -16.82 22.26
C ASN A 459 5.44 -17.26 21.64
N ILE A 460 5.48 -17.37 20.31
CA ILE A 460 6.70 -17.62 19.56
C ILE A 460 7.05 -16.40 18.71
N SER A 461 8.34 -16.20 18.45
CA SER A 461 8.79 -15.10 17.61
C SER A 461 8.45 -15.34 16.14
N PHE A 462 8.27 -14.26 15.38
CA PHE A 462 8.08 -14.32 13.92
C PHE A 462 9.21 -15.12 13.24
N LYS A 463 10.46 -14.86 13.64
CA LYS A 463 11.61 -15.54 13.08
C LYS A 463 11.55 -17.05 13.32
N GLU A 464 11.24 -17.47 14.53
CA GLU A 464 11.14 -18.88 14.86
C GLU A 464 10.03 -19.58 14.09
N PHE A 465 8.90 -18.90 13.92
CA PHE A 465 7.80 -19.40 13.11
C PHE A 465 8.19 -19.54 11.63
N THR A 466 8.88 -18.58 11.05
CA THR A 466 9.35 -18.65 9.66
C THR A 466 10.45 -19.69 9.48
N ASP A 467 11.36 -19.84 10.44
CA ASP A 467 12.37 -20.89 10.45
C ASP A 467 11.72 -22.29 10.52
N PHE A 468 10.67 -22.43 11.33
CA PHE A 468 9.87 -23.65 11.36
C PHE A 468 9.22 -23.93 10.00
N LEU A 469 8.52 -22.93 9.41
CA LEU A 469 7.88 -23.09 8.10
C LEU A 469 8.88 -23.46 7.00
N GLY A 470 10.09 -22.91 7.02
CA GLY A 470 11.16 -23.24 6.08
C GLY A 470 11.78 -24.63 6.31
N SER A 471 11.52 -25.26 7.45
CA SER A 471 12.03 -26.60 7.79
C SER A 471 11.04 -27.74 7.58
N VAL A 472 9.82 -27.43 7.14
CA VAL A 472 8.75 -28.42 6.91
C VAL A 472 8.38 -28.46 5.43
N ASP A 473 8.24 -29.68 4.91
CA ASP A 473 7.88 -29.91 3.52
C ASP A 473 6.42 -30.34 3.36
N ASN A 474 5.78 -29.89 2.28
CA ASN A 474 4.43 -30.31 1.85
C ASN A 474 3.29 -30.05 2.85
N ILE A 475 3.53 -29.26 3.91
CA ILE A 475 2.46 -28.90 4.86
C ILE A 475 1.50 -27.89 4.21
N PHE A 476 2.05 -26.99 3.38
CA PHE A 476 1.32 -25.87 2.81
C PHE A 476 1.44 -25.74 1.29
N ASP A 477 2.05 -26.72 0.61
CA ASP A 477 2.34 -26.66 -0.83
C ASP A 477 1.11 -26.65 -1.74
N ARG A 478 -0.08 -26.91 -1.18
CA ARG A 478 -1.31 -26.95 -1.94
C ARG A 478 -2.37 -26.08 -1.28
N GLY A 479 -2.75 -25.01 -1.95
CA GLY A 479 -3.78 -24.10 -1.46
C GLY A 479 -3.22 -22.76 -0.95
N PRO A 480 -3.92 -22.08 -0.05
CA PRO A 480 -3.60 -20.70 0.34
C PRO A 480 -2.31 -20.53 1.17
N PHE A 481 -1.58 -21.58 1.45
CA PHE A 481 -0.45 -21.56 2.39
C PHE A 481 0.93 -21.57 1.72
N GLY A 482 1.03 -21.62 0.39
CA GLY A 482 2.32 -21.64 -0.33
C GLY A 482 3.22 -20.43 -0.09
N ASP A 483 2.65 -19.33 0.46
CA ASP A 483 3.34 -18.06 0.73
C ASP A 483 3.08 -17.58 2.16
N VAL A 484 3.04 -18.51 3.12
CA VAL A 484 2.65 -18.22 4.52
C VAL A 484 3.55 -17.18 5.17
N ASP A 485 4.85 -17.18 4.92
CA ASP A 485 5.78 -16.19 5.45
C ASP A 485 5.43 -14.77 4.99
N GLN A 486 5.07 -14.57 3.75
CA GLN A 486 4.63 -13.28 3.21
C GLN A 486 3.28 -12.88 3.79
N ILE A 487 2.33 -13.82 3.89
CA ILE A 487 1.02 -13.57 4.48
C ILE A 487 1.16 -13.18 5.96
N VAL A 488 2.05 -13.84 6.69
CA VAL A 488 2.32 -13.53 8.10
C VAL A 488 2.96 -12.15 8.24
N LYS A 489 3.90 -11.77 7.38
CA LYS A 489 4.48 -10.42 7.33
C LYS A 489 3.40 -9.35 7.08
N ALA A 490 2.51 -9.59 6.11
CA ALA A 490 1.43 -8.65 5.79
C ALA A 490 0.39 -8.53 6.90
N ALA A 491 0.13 -9.60 7.63
CA ALA A 491 -0.74 -9.58 8.80
C ALA A 491 -0.16 -8.75 9.96
N LYS A 492 1.10 -8.29 9.87
CA LYS A 492 1.85 -7.58 10.93
C LYS A 492 1.82 -8.32 12.25
N ALA A 493 1.84 -9.63 12.21
CA ALA A 493 1.84 -10.47 13.39
C ALA A 493 3.21 -10.41 14.07
N ASN A 494 3.43 -9.40 14.91
CA ASN A 494 4.64 -9.33 15.75
C ASN A 494 4.66 -10.43 16.81
N MET A 495 3.50 -11.02 17.11
CA MET A 495 3.31 -12.10 18.08
C MET A 495 2.52 -13.23 17.42
N ILE A 496 2.97 -14.44 17.64
CA ILE A 496 2.33 -15.65 17.13
C ILE A 496 2.01 -16.53 18.32
N ASP A 497 0.72 -16.83 18.51
CA ASP A 497 0.26 -17.75 19.54
C ASP A 497 0.31 -19.18 18.99
N LEU A 498 1.20 -19.98 19.56
CA LEU A 498 1.23 -21.43 19.34
C LEU A 498 0.26 -22.08 20.33
N VAL A 499 -0.76 -22.76 19.83
CA VAL A 499 -1.81 -23.41 20.63
C VAL A 499 -1.76 -24.91 20.45
N VAL A 500 -1.78 -25.63 21.56
CA VAL A 500 -1.82 -27.09 21.62
C VAL A 500 -2.97 -27.55 22.52
N PHE A 501 -3.53 -28.74 22.26
CA PHE A 501 -4.66 -29.30 22.98
C PHE A 501 -4.29 -30.46 23.94
N TRP A 502 -3.01 -30.55 24.29
CA TRP A 502 -2.49 -31.49 25.29
C TRP A 502 -1.72 -30.70 26.34
N ASN A 503 -1.63 -31.25 27.54
CA ASN A 503 -0.89 -30.60 28.63
C ASN A 503 0.63 -30.76 28.43
N PRO A 504 1.37 -29.64 28.20
CA PRO A 504 2.82 -29.70 27.99
C PRO A 504 3.62 -30.26 29.15
N GLU A 505 3.17 -30.07 30.40
CA GLU A 505 3.88 -30.54 31.58
C GLU A 505 3.86 -32.07 31.72
N THR A 506 2.82 -32.70 31.20
CA THR A 506 2.64 -34.16 31.33
C THR A 506 3.01 -34.92 30.04
N CYS A 507 3.25 -34.19 28.95
CA CYS A 507 3.53 -34.78 27.67
C CYS A 507 5.04 -35.02 27.46
N ASN A 508 5.46 -36.28 27.45
CA ASN A 508 6.84 -36.63 27.14
C ASN A 508 7.08 -36.61 25.62
N VAL A 509 7.90 -35.65 25.18
CA VAL A 509 8.24 -35.40 23.77
C VAL A 509 8.99 -36.59 23.14
N GLU A 510 9.92 -37.20 23.90
CA GLU A 510 10.75 -38.31 23.41
C GLU A 510 9.95 -39.60 23.25
N GLN A 511 8.94 -39.82 24.09
CA GLN A 511 8.10 -41.01 24.02
C GLN A 511 6.89 -40.87 23.09
N GLU A 512 6.82 -39.79 22.31
CA GLU A 512 5.72 -39.53 21.38
C GLU A 512 4.33 -39.59 22.03
N GLN A 513 4.21 -39.20 23.30
CA GLN A 513 2.94 -39.24 24.01
C GLN A 513 1.85 -38.37 23.40
N PHE A 514 2.22 -37.40 22.56
CA PHE A 514 1.27 -36.60 21.76
C PHE A 514 0.28 -37.47 20.97
N PHE A 515 0.71 -38.64 20.53
CA PHE A 515 -0.08 -39.52 19.70
C PHE A 515 -0.89 -40.58 20.50
N LYS A 516 -0.77 -40.64 21.83
CA LYS A 516 -1.53 -41.60 22.63
C LYS A 516 -3.02 -41.26 22.74
N ASP A 517 -3.32 -39.94 22.80
CA ASP A 517 -4.68 -39.42 22.87
C ASP A 517 -5.09 -38.73 21.56
N THR A 518 -4.50 -39.17 20.44
CA THR A 518 -4.75 -38.57 19.15
C THR A 518 -6.17 -38.79 18.67
N ARG A 519 -6.72 -37.75 18.16
CA ARG A 519 -7.98 -37.79 17.45
C ARG A 519 -7.78 -38.43 16.08
N SER A 520 -8.47 -39.52 15.79
CA SER A 520 -8.44 -40.13 14.45
C SER A 520 -9.15 -39.21 13.46
N ARG A 521 -8.53 -38.97 12.31
CA ARG A 521 -9.13 -38.20 11.22
C ARG A 521 -9.30 -39.05 9.99
N SER A 522 -10.48 -38.94 9.41
CA SER A 522 -10.77 -39.61 8.12
C SER A 522 -10.19 -38.78 6.98
N PHE A 523 -9.65 -39.46 5.99
CA PHE A 523 -9.17 -38.88 4.77
C PHE A 523 -9.82 -39.49 3.53
N VAL A 524 -9.82 -38.74 2.42
CA VAL A 524 -10.27 -39.15 1.10
C VAL A 524 -9.15 -38.89 0.11
N LEU A 525 -8.78 -39.90 -0.66
CA LEU A 525 -7.84 -39.73 -1.77
C LEU A 525 -8.57 -39.08 -2.95
N ASN A 526 -8.04 -37.98 -3.45
CA ASN A 526 -8.44 -37.31 -4.68
C ASN A 526 -7.21 -37.12 -5.60
N ASP A 527 -7.40 -36.45 -6.75
CA ASP A 527 -6.33 -36.20 -7.73
C ASP A 527 -5.20 -35.35 -7.16
N GLU A 528 -5.48 -34.57 -6.08
CA GLU A 528 -4.50 -33.70 -5.41
C GLU A 528 -3.81 -34.38 -4.22
N GLY A 529 -4.27 -35.53 -3.76
CA GLY A 529 -3.68 -36.28 -2.64
C GLY A 529 -4.67 -36.66 -1.53
N TYR A 530 -4.15 -36.88 -0.32
CA TYR A 530 -4.93 -37.34 0.83
C TYR A 530 -5.59 -36.20 1.59
N ARG A 531 -6.81 -35.85 1.24
CA ARG A 531 -7.56 -34.77 1.85
C ARG A 531 -8.17 -35.19 3.19
N VAL A 532 -7.86 -34.45 4.25
CA VAL A 532 -8.48 -34.59 5.57
C VAL A 532 -9.80 -33.83 5.61
N THR A 533 -10.88 -34.47 6.04
CA THR A 533 -12.22 -33.89 5.92
C THR A 533 -12.54 -32.85 6.98
N ASN A 534 -12.08 -33.04 8.23
CA ASN A 534 -12.30 -32.10 9.33
C ASN A 534 -11.07 -32.08 10.25
N LEU A 535 -10.35 -30.99 10.31
CA LEU A 535 -9.23 -30.82 11.23
C LEU A 535 -9.72 -30.40 12.61
N HIS A 536 -10.60 -29.40 12.67
CA HIS A 536 -11.25 -28.97 13.91
C HIS A 536 -12.35 -29.93 14.33
N GLU A 537 -12.49 -30.17 15.63
CA GLU A 537 -13.67 -30.78 16.21
C GLU A 537 -14.67 -29.71 16.63
N GLY A 538 -15.92 -30.03 16.49
CA GLY A 538 -17.06 -29.23 16.89
C GLY A 538 -18.30 -29.68 16.13
N GLU A 539 -19.27 -30.24 16.78
CA GLU A 539 -20.56 -30.47 16.16
C GLU A 539 -21.25 -29.13 15.91
N ARG A 540 -21.41 -28.78 14.65
CA ARG A 540 -22.43 -27.80 14.27
C ARG A 540 -23.78 -28.56 14.27
N PRO A 541 -24.71 -28.25 15.20
CA PRO A 541 -26.03 -28.87 15.13
C PRO A 541 -26.67 -28.56 13.79
N LYS A 542 -27.32 -29.56 13.22
CA LYS A 542 -28.11 -29.37 11.99
C LYS A 542 -29.26 -28.37 12.22
N ASP A 543 -29.68 -28.17 13.46
CA ASP A 543 -30.64 -27.18 13.91
C ASP A 543 -29.95 -26.09 14.73
N LYS A 544 -30.18 -24.83 14.37
CA LYS A 544 -29.45 -23.63 14.81
C LYS A 544 -29.51 -23.29 16.31
N GLU A 545 -30.15 -24.08 17.16
CA GLU A 545 -30.52 -23.65 18.51
C GLU A 545 -29.71 -24.26 19.66
N ILE A 546 -28.92 -25.33 19.48
CA ILE A 546 -28.15 -25.93 20.60
C ILE A 546 -26.76 -26.34 20.09
N LYS A 547 -25.73 -25.58 20.47
CA LYS A 547 -24.34 -26.05 20.39
C LYS A 547 -24.13 -27.08 21.52
N THR A 548 -23.87 -28.32 21.17
CA THR A 548 -23.61 -29.39 22.16
C THR A 548 -22.15 -29.47 22.56
N TYR A 549 -21.26 -28.80 21.85
CA TYR A 549 -19.81 -28.75 22.11
C TYR A 549 -19.20 -27.46 21.59
N LEU A 550 -18.31 -26.86 22.39
CA LEU A 550 -17.49 -25.74 21.95
C LEU A 550 -16.43 -26.26 20.96
N GLY A 551 -16.38 -25.72 19.75
CA GLY A 551 -15.42 -26.17 18.74
C GLY A 551 -13.98 -25.71 19.06
N ASP A 552 -12.99 -26.44 18.57
CA ASP A 552 -11.56 -26.03 18.63
C ASP A 552 -11.34 -24.63 18.04
N ASP A 553 -12.21 -24.22 17.13
CA ASP A 553 -12.20 -22.90 16.47
C ASP A 553 -12.50 -21.72 17.40
N GLU A 554 -13.04 -21.97 18.58
CA GLU A 554 -13.30 -20.93 19.61
C GLU A 554 -12.05 -20.63 20.47
N VAL A 555 -11.01 -21.48 20.41
CA VAL A 555 -9.78 -21.29 21.19
C VAL A 555 -8.85 -20.29 20.51
N VAL A 556 -9.00 -19.03 20.87
CA VAL A 556 -8.18 -17.91 20.38
C VAL A 556 -7.68 -17.11 21.59
N PRO A 557 -6.49 -17.44 22.13
CA PRO A 557 -5.97 -16.79 23.34
C PRO A 557 -5.81 -15.29 23.19
N ASN A 558 -5.26 -14.84 22.05
CA ASN A 558 -5.11 -13.44 21.74
C ASN A 558 -5.70 -13.12 20.34
N LYS A 559 -6.75 -12.31 20.33
CA LYS A 559 -7.44 -11.94 19.09
C LYS A 559 -6.60 -11.07 18.15
N ASP A 560 -5.57 -10.41 18.68
CA ASP A 560 -4.68 -9.50 17.94
C ASP A 560 -3.39 -10.20 17.46
N ALA A 561 -3.16 -11.47 17.85
CA ALA A 561 -2.05 -12.28 17.38
C ALA A 561 -2.45 -13.25 16.25
N LEU A 562 -1.49 -13.62 15.40
CA LEU A 562 -1.63 -14.79 14.55
C LEU A 562 -1.70 -16.02 15.46
N THR A 563 -2.72 -16.85 15.29
CA THR A 563 -2.85 -18.09 16.06
C THR A 563 -2.56 -19.30 15.16
N ILE A 564 -1.63 -20.15 15.59
CA ILE A 564 -1.40 -21.46 15.00
C ILE A 564 -1.87 -22.54 15.97
N GLN A 565 -2.84 -23.33 15.60
CA GLN A 565 -3.25 -24.53 16.32
C GLN A 565 -2.59 -25.75 15.72
N VAL A 566 -2.08 -26.62 16.57
CA VAL A 566 -1.40 -27.86 16.17
C VAL A 566 -2.18 -29.06 16.63
N PHE A 567 -2.42 -29.98 15.72
CA PHE A 567 -3.19 -31.19 15.94
C PHE A 567 -2.33 -32.42 15.65
N PRO A 568 -2.01 -33.24 16.67
CA PRO A 568 -1.50 -34.56 16.45
C PRO A 568 -2.62 -35.44 15.90
N ILE A 569 -2.48 -35.93 14.70
CA ILE A 569 -3.52 -36.74 14.06
C ILE A 569 -3.04 -38.15 13.73
N TYR A 570 -3.99 -39.06 13.79
CA TYR A 570 -3.86 -40.42 13.30
C TYR A 570 -4.73 -40.60 12.06
N CYS A 571 -4.10 -40.81 10.91
CA CYS A 571 -4.80 -40.94 9.66
C CYS A 571 -5.49 -42.32 9.57
N LYS A 572 -6.79 -42.32 9.33
CA LYS A 572 -7.60 -43.54 9.16
C LYS A 572 -8.34 -43.51 7.83
N ALA A 573 -8.18 -44.54 7.04
CA ALA A 573 -8.90 -44.67 5.79
C ALA A 573 -10.42 -44.76 6.03
N LYS A 574 -11.21 -44.07 5.21
CA LYS A 574 -12.69 -44.14 5.22
C LYS A 574 -13.24 -45.38 4.56
N THR A 575 -12.46 -46.03 3.72
CA THR A 575 -12.82 -47.25 2.98
C THR A 575 -11.80 -48.32 3.23
N ASP A 576 -12.20 -49.59 3.13
CA ASP A 576 -11.35 -50.77 3.37
C ASP A 576 -10.16 -50.95 2.39
N LYS A 577 -9.89 -49.97 1.53
CA LYS A 577 -8.70 -49.93 0.68
C LYS A 577 -7.51 -49.48 1.50
N GLU A 578 -6.52 -50.34 1.69
CA GLU A 578 -5.22 -49.98 2.21
C GLU A 578 -4.64 -48.82 1.41
N SER A 579 -4.26 -47.75 2.11
CA SER A 579 -3.61 -46.61 1.52
C SER A 579 -2.27 -46.36 2.23
N ASN A 580 -1.31 -45.80 1.52
CA ASN A 580 0.02 -45.48 2.07
C ASN A 580 0.03 -44.51 3.26
N ILE A 581 -1.11 -43.94 3.62
CA ILE A 581 -1.24 -43.01 4.72
C ILE A 581 -1.96 -43.60 5.95
N ASP A 582 -2.56 -44.81 5.79
CA ASP A 582 -3.30 -45.45 6.87
C ASP A 582 -2.36 -45.76 8.05
N LYS A 583 -2.82 -45.47 9.27
CA LYS A 583 -2.09 -45.63 10.53
C LYS A 583 -0.84 -44.77 10.71
N LYS A 584 -0.67 -43.68 9.93
CA LYS A 584 0.44 -42.75 10.12
C LYS A 584 0.07 -41.65 11.07
N PHE A 585 1.02 -41.29 11.95
CA PHE A 585 0.91 -40.19 12.88
C PHE A 585 1.65 -38.99 12.35
N GLN A 586 0.98 -37.84 12.29
CA GLN A 586 1.58 -36.59 11.89
C GLN A 586 0.93 -35.40 12.56
N PHE A 587 1.65 -34.27 12.66
CA PHE A 587 1.06 -33.00 13.06
C PHE A 587 0.43 -32.33 11.86
N MET A 588 -0.76 -31.76 12.07
CA MET A 588 -1.42 -30.88 11.13
C MET A 588 -1.72 -29.55 11.79
N TYR A 589 -1.90 -28.53 10.97
CA TYR A 589 -1.90 -27.14 11.43
C TYR A 589 -3.14 -26.40 10.96
N SER A 590 -3.58 -25.47 11.79
CA SER A 590 -4.62 -24.51 11.45
C SER A 590 -4.15 -23.10 11.81
N LEU A 591 -4.32 -22.16 10.91
CA LEU A 591 -3.91 -20.76 11.07
C LEU A 591 -5.13 -19.85 11.12
N ARG A 592 -5.10 -18.89 12.05
CA ARG A 592 -6.07 -17.80 12.12
C ARG A 592 -5.36 -16.47 12.15
N PHE A 593 -5.67 -15.62 11.19
CA PHE A 593 -5.10 -14.27 11.09
C PHE A 593 -5.87 -13.30 11.99
N PRO A 594 -5.17 -12.38 12.70
CA PRO A 594 -5.82 -11.40 13.58
C PRO A 594 -6.64 -10.38 12.81
N LYS A 595 -6.25 -10.11 11.55
CA LYS A 595 -6.93 -9.18 10.63
C LYS A 595 -7.15 -9.86 9.29
N ALA A 596 -8.19 -9.41 8.58
CA ALA A 596 -8.39 -9.85 7.23
C ALA A 596 -7.30 -9.28 6.30
N VAL A 597 -6.71 -10.15 5.49
CA VAL A 597 -5.68 -9.81 4.51
C VAL A 597 -6.14 -10.29 3.14
N ALA A 598 -6.11 -9.41 2.16
CA ALA A 598 -6.34 -9.75 0.76
C ALA A 598 -4.99 -9.98 0.07
N MET A 599 -4.79 -11.18 -0.45
CA MET A 599 -3.65 -11.54 -1.28
C MET A 599 -4.03 -11.39 -2.75
N TYR A 600 -3.23 -10.63 -3.48
CA TYR A 600 -3.34 -10.46 -4.92
C TYR A 600 -2.15 -11.14 -5.58
N SER A 601 -2.42 -12.04 -6.50
CA SER A 601 -1.43 -12.71 -7.33
C SER A 601 -1.77 -12.53 -8.81
N ARG A 602 -0.78 -12.58 -9.69
CA ARG A 602 -1.01 -12.57 -11.13
C ARG A 602 -1.89 -13.76 -11.51
N SER A 603 -2.88 -13.57 -12.38
CA SER A 603 -3.71 -14.68 -12.88
C SER A 603 -2.84 -15.63 -13.71
N LYS A 604 -2.88 -16.91 -13.37
CA LYS A 604 -2.30 -17.98 -14.18
C LYS A 604 -3.41 -18.48 -15.09
N LYS A 605 -3.43 -18.04 -16.35
CA LYS A 605 -4.32 -18.61 -17.38
C LYS A 605 -3.62 -19.64 -18.20
#